data_095c5f45685492290b4712dc010aec9a
#
_entry.id   095c5f45685492290b4712dc010aec9a
#
_cell.length_a   1.000
_cell.length_b   1.000
_cell.length_c   1.000
_cell.angle_alpha   90.00
_cell.angle_beta   90.00
_cell.angle_gamma   90.00
#
_symmetry.space_group_name_H-M   'P 1'
#
loop_
_entity.id
_entity.type
_entity.pdbx_description
1 polymer ?
#
loop_
_entity_poly.entity_id
_entity_poly.type
_entity_poly.pdbx_seq_one_letter_code
_entity_poly.pdbx_strand_id
1 'polypeptide(L)'
;EAKDKLKLLNNLVIQEQLYFLNNAPKSLTKKYILSSKEPEPEEYNSNDPVQVNKAENYVKLHFLDNIDFTDERIMRSPYPYNQIQALLINNINHPDSLISAIDIVMSKILGSINTNKVYFEFCMKLISSPRPKYLENALVYVVRNYIQKGKINWIQKSDSLSFVTNIDKIEPLLLGRTAPDFVMTNKNGEHERALLSDSLVKVLYFGEYNCAPCQPVLMGLLDFYDIYKFKHVEVIGVCSNTGEACKKCFQYAEANLVQFRFLADPEKGLDVLKQYNINSTPAIFVLNKNNQILAKNIGLQELYKVVNKEIISNSKL
;
A
#
# COMPACT_ATOMS: atom_id res chain seq x y z
N GLU A 1 20.96 -39.18 0.50
CA GLU A 1 22.31 -38.60 0.66
C GLU A 1 22.30 -37.08 0.90
N ALA A 2 21.71 -36.25 0.01
CA ALA A 2 21.65 -34.79 0.24
C ALA A 2 20.78 -34.40 1.47
N LYS A 3 19.61 -35.02 1.63
CA LYS A 3 18.75 -34.82 2.79
C LYS A 3 19.42 -35.26 4.10
N ASP A 4 20.17 -36.33 4.10
CA ASP A 4 20.84 -36.84 5.30
C ASP A 4 22.00 -35.94 5.70
N LYS A 5 22.76 -35.42 4.74
CA LYS A 5 23.78 -34.40 4.99
C LYS A 5 23.18 -33.11 5.56
N LEU A 6 22.07 -32.64 4.99
CA LEU A 6 21.38 -31.43 5.49
C LEU A 6 20.91 -31.64 6.94
N LYS A 7 20.33 -32.80 7.25
CA LYS A 7 19.89 -33.13 8.61
C LYS A 7 21.06 -33.19 9.59
N LEU A 8 22.19 -33.78 9.17
CA LEU A 8 23.40 -33.80 9.99
C LEU A 8 23.93 -32.39 10.27
N LEU A 9 24.03 -31.54 9.24
CA LEU A 9 24.48 -30.16 9.39
C LEU A 9 23.54 -29.35 10.31
N ASN A 10 22.24 -29.48 10.13
CA ASN A 10 21.27 -28.83 11.03
C ASN A 10 21.44 -29.25 12.49
N ASN A 11 21.65 -30.55 12.75
CA ASN A 11 21.90 -31.04 14.11
C ASN A 11 23.20 -30.45 14.70
N LEU A 12 24.27 -30.34 13.91
CA LEU A 12 25.53 -29.73 14.36
C LEU A 12 25.33 -28.25 14.69
N VAL A 13 24.61 -27.51 13.84
CA VAL A 13 24.26 -26.10 14.08
C VAL A 13 23.47 -25.96 15.37
N ILE A 14 22.46 -26.80 15.60
CA ILE A 14 21.64 -26.78 16.81
C ILE A 14 22.51 -27.04 18.06
N GLN A 15 23.41 -28.02 18.01
CA GLN A 15 24.32 -28.31 19.13
C GLN A 15 25.23 -27.15 19.45
N GLU A 16 25.80 -26.49 18.44
CA GLU A 16 26.67 -25.33 18.61
C GLU A 16 25.88 -24.13 19.17
N GLN A 17 24.68 -23.91 18.67
CA GLN A 17 23.78 -22.88 19.23
C GLN A 17 23.47 -23.12 20.71
N LEU A 18 23.15 -24.37 21.09
CA LEU A 18 22.89 -24.74 22.47
C LEU A 18 24.11 -24.52 23.37
N TYR A 19 25.32 -24.82 22.85
CA TYR A 19 26.56 -24.54 23.57
C TYR A 19 26.68 -23.06 23.93
N PHE A 20 26.52 -22.15 22.97
CA PHE A 20 26.59 -20.69 23.22
C PHE A 20 25.47 -20.18 24.11
N LEU A 21 24.25 -20.72 23.97
CA LEU A 21 23.12 -20.33 24.81
C LEU A 21 23.37 -20.65 26.30
N ASN A 22 24.04 -21.77 26.58
CA ASN A 22 24.30 -22.21 27.95
C ASN A 22 25.57 -21.61 28.54
N ASN A 23 26.63 -21.45 27.76
CA ASN A 23 27.96 -21.08 28.27
C ASN A 23 28.30 -19.59 28.13
N ALA A 24 27.51 -18.82 27.34
CA ALA A 24 27.78 -17.39 27.14
C ALA A 24 26.51 -16.54 27.34
N PRO A 25 25.89 -16.55 28.53
CA PRO A 25 24.54 -16.01 28.78
C PRO A 25 24.40 -14.49 28.54
N LYS A 26 25.49 -13.72 28.65
CA LYS A 26 25.51 -12.25 28.43
C LYS A 26 26.12 -11.85 27.09
N SER A 27 26.45 -12.80 26.23
CA SER A 27 27.14 -12.52 24.97
C SER A 27 26.18 -11.95 23.92
N LEU A 28 26.71 -11.17 23.01
CA LEU A 28 25.99 -10.74 21.81
C LEU A 28 25.65 -11.95 20.93
N THR A 29 26.51 -12.95 20.87
CA THR A 29 26.29 -14.21 20.14
C THR A 29 25.03 -14.91 20.62
N LYS A 30 24.80 -14.99 21.93
CA LYS A 30 23.55 -15.56 22.46
C LYS A 30 22.32 -14.80 21.97
N LYS A 31 22.37 -13.47 22.00
CA LYS A 31 21.26 -12.63 21.51
C LYS A 31 20.99 -12.85 20.02
N TYR A 32 22.03 -12.99 19.21
CA TYR A 32 21.90 -13.32 17.79
C TYR A 32 21.26 -14.70 17.58
N ILE A 33 21.72 -15.72 18.32
CA ILE A 33 21.14 -17.07 18.24
C ILE A 33 19.67 -17.05 18.62
N LEU A 34 19.32 -16.40 19.74
CA LEU A 34 17.92 -16.27 20.15
C LEU A 34 17.08 -15.57 19.10
N SER A 35 17.57 -14.45 18.58
CA SER A 35 16.86 -13.67 17.57
C SER A 35 16.64 -14.47 16.27
N SER A 36 17.48 -15.47 15.95
CA SER A 36 17.34 -16.31 14.76
C SER A 36 16.33 -17.46 14.93
N LYS A 37 15.82 -17.69 16.14
CA LYS A 37 14.83 -18.73 16.40
C LYS A 37 13.44 -18.22 16.06
N GLU A 38 12.74 -18.97 15.22
CA GLU A 38 11.33 -18.75 14.98
C GLU A 38 10.51 -19.19 16.20
N PRO A 39 9.37 -18.55 16.50
CA PRO A 39 8.46 -19.02 17.51
C PRO A 39 7.89 -20.39 17.14
N GLU A 40 7.96 -21.34 18.07
CA GLU A 40 7.40 -22.68 17.87
C GLU A 40 5.99 -22.73 18.50
N PRO A 41 4.92 -22.91 17.71
CA PRO A 41 3.59 -23.14 18.24
C PRO A 41 3.52 -24.52 18.92
N GLU A 42 2.51 -24.72 19.77
CA GLU A 42 2.20 -26.06 20.29
C GLU A 42 1.95 -27.05 19.14
N GLU A 43 2.14 -28.34 19.39
CA GLU A 43 1.84 -29.38 18.40
C GLU A 43 0.40 -29.26 17.90
N TYR A 44 0.23 -29.29 16.58
CA TYR A 44 -1.05 -29.13 15.92
C TYR A 44 -1.20 -30.09 14.73
N ASN A 45 -2.44 -30.44 14.42
CA ASN A 45 -2.76 -31.25 13.25
C ASN A 45 -2.73 -30.37 11.99
N SER A 46 -1.73 -30.59 11.13
CA SER A 46 -1.55 -29.86 9.87
C SER A 46 -2.66 -30.08 8.82
N ASN A 47 -3.53 -31.08 9.04
CA ASN A 47 -4.70 -31.33 8.19
C ASN A 47 -5.98 -30.63 8.71
N ASP A 48 -5.93 -29.99 9.88
CA ASP A 48 -7.04 -29.22 10.43
C ASP A 48 -6.84 -27.72 10.19
N PRO A 49 -7.62 -27.09 9.30
CA PRO A 49 -7.46 -25.67 8.98
C PRO A 49 -7.58 -24.73 10.18
N VAL A 50 -8.35 -25.10 11.22
CA VAL A 50 -8.54 -24.29 12.41
C VAL A 50 -7.27 -24.30 13.25
N GLN A 51 -6.65 -25.49 13.44
CA GLN A 51 -5.41 -25.62 14.18
C GLN A 51 -4.23 -24.97 13.43
N VAL A 52 -4.17 -25.12 12.11
CA VAL A 52 -3.18 -24.43 11.26
C VAL A 52 -3.28 -22.92 11.44
N ASN A 53 -4.49 -22.34 11.31
CA ASN A 53 -4.68 -20.89 11.48
C ASN A 53 -4.29 -20.43 12.91
N LYS A 54 -4.59 -21.21 13.95
CA LYS A 54 -4.15 -20.91 15.32
C LYS A 54 -2.62 -20.89 15.44
N ALA A 55 -1.95 -21.88 14.84
CA ALA A 55 -0.49 -21.95 14.83
C ALA A 55 0.16 -20.78 14.06
N GLU A 56 -0.35 -20.45 12.89
CA GLU A 56 0.11 -19.30 12.09
C GLU A 56 -0.09 -17.97 12.84
N ASN A 57 -1.23 -17.79 13.50
CA ASN A 57 -1.48 -16.61 14.34
C ASN A 57 -0.53 -16.55 15.53
N TYR A 58 -0.23 -17.69 16.18
CA TYR A 58 0.75 -17.76 17.26
C TYR A 58 2.14 -17.30 16.76
N VAL A 59 2.62 -17.87 15.65
CA VAL A 59 3.90 -17.50 15.05
C VAL A 59 3.93 -16.00 14.73
N LYS A 60 2.88 -15.47 14.14
CA LYS A 60 2.79 -14.04 13.83
C LYS A 60 2.89 -13.17 15.09
N LEU A 61 2.13 -13.48 16.13
CA LEU A 61 2.08 -12.69 17.36
C LEU A 61 3.42 -12.69 18.11
N HIS A 62 4.13 -13.82 18.05
CA HIS A 62 5.41 -14.03 18.75
C HIS A 62 6.64 -13.83 17.87
N PHE A 63 6.47 -13.42 16.62
CA PHE A 63 7.55 -13.36 15.61
C PHE A 63 8.77 -12.54 16.05
N LEU A 64 8.56 -11.51 16.85
CA LEU A 64 9.61 -10.61 17.33
C LEU A 64 10.00 -10.83 18.80
N ASP A 65 9.46 -11.84 19.49
CA ASP A 65 9.67 -12.04 20.93
C ASP A 65 11.12 -12.36 21.29
N ASN A 66 11.82 -13.03 20.41
CA ASN A 66 13.22 -13.41 20.59
C ASN A 66 14.22 -12.29 20.34
N ILE A 67 13.78 -11.09 19.95
CA ILE A 67 14.63 -9.95 19.66
C ILE A 67 14.62 -8.98 20.82
N ASP A 68 15.79 -8.71 21.38
CA ASP A 68 15.95 -7.68 22.42
C ASP A 68 16.12 -6.30 21.78
N PHE A 69 15.00 -5.62 21.55
CA PHE A 69 14.98 -4.27 20.96
C PHE A 69 15.59 -3.19 21.88
N THR A 70 15.92 -3.53 23.13
CA THR A 70 16.55 -2.58 24.09
C THR A 70 18.08 -2.57 23.99
N ASP A 71 18.68 -3.59 23.37
CA ASP A 71 20.12 -3.70 23.24
C ASP A 71 20.66 -2.93 22.04
N GLU A 72 21.38 -1.83 22.29
CA GLU A 72 21.98 -0.99 21.26
C GLU A 72 22.97 -1.73 20.34
N ARG A 73 23.55 -2.85 20.81
CA ARG A 73 24.48 -3.66 20.01
C ARG A 73 23.73 -4.43 18.93
N ILE A 74 22.53 -4.98 19.25
CA ILE A 74 21.64 -5.65 18.29
C ILE A 74 21.12 -4.64 17.26
N MET A 75 20.80 -3.41 17.68
CA MET A 75 20.37 -2.34 16.80
C MET A 75 21.38 -2.03 15.67
N ARG A 76 22.67 -2.25 15.92
CA ARG A 76 23.74 -2.01 14.91
C ARG A 76 23.86 -3.16 13.89
N SER A 77 23.11 -4.22 14.05
CA SER A 77 23.06 -5.33 13.11
C SER A 77 21.88 -5.22 12.15
N PRO A 78 21.92 -5.87 10.99
CA PRO A 78 20.78 -5.88 10.06
C PRO A 78 19.61 -6.73 10.55
N TYR A 79 19.83 -7.56 11.56
CA TYR A 79 18.91 -8.62 11.94
C TYR A 79 17.51 -8.12 12.37
N PRO A 80 17.36 -7.21 13.36
CA PRO A 80 16.04 -6.75 13.79
C PRO A 80 15.27 -6.04 12.67
N TYR A 81 16.00 -5.33 11.81
CA TYR A 81 15.41 -4.64 10.65
C TYR A 81 14.85 -5.63 9.63
N ASN A 82 15.59 -6.70 9.34
CA ASN A 82 15.13 -7.75 8.44
C ASN A 82 13.89 -8.47 8.99
N GLN A 83 13.82 -8.71 10.30
CA GLN A 83 12.66 -9.34 10.92
C GLN A 83 11.44 -8.42 10.94
N ILE A 84 11.59 -7.15 11.26
CA ILE A 84 10.52 -6.16 11.13
C ILE A 84 10.01 -6.12 9.69
N GLN A 85 10.92 -6.02 8.72
CA GLN A 85 10.57 -5.98 7.31
C GLN A 85 9.84 -7.26 6.87
N ALA A 86 10.32 -8.43 7.26
CA ALA A 86 9.69 -9.71 6.94
C ALA A 86 8.26 -9.79 7.51
N LEU A 87 8.05 -9.40 8.77
CA LEU A 87 6.74 -9.40 9.40
C LEU A 87 5.77 -8.47 8.65
N LEU A 88 6.18 -7.27 8.27
CA LEU A 88 5.34 -6.33 7.54
C LEU A 88 5.04 -6.82 6.11
N ILE A 89 6.04 -7.30 5.37
CA ILE A 89 5.88 -7.80 3.99
C ILE A 89 4.97 -9.02 3.93
N ASN A 90 5.12 -9.97 4.84
CA ASN A 90 4.30 -11.18 4.88
C ASN A 90 2.81 -10.88 5.15
N ASN A 91 2.51 -9.71 5.71
CA ASN A 91 1.15 -9.29 6.04
C ASN A 91 0.57 -8.21 5.10
N ILE A 92 1.31 -7.82 4.06
CA ILE A 92 0.99 -6.64 3.24
C ILE A 92 -0.24 -6.79 2.34
N ASN A 93 -0.69 -8.01 2.07
CA ASN A 93 -1.79 -8.28 1.15
C ASN A 93 -3.19 -8.05 1.75
N HIS A 94 -3.28 -7.87 3.07
CA HIS A 94 -4.52 -7.65 3.80
C HIS A 94 -4.36 -6.48 4.76
N PRO A 95 -5.17 -5.41 4.65
CA PRO A 95 -5.02 -4.20 5.47
C PRO A 95 -5.06 -4.50 6.98
N ASP A 96 -6.02 -5.31 7.44
CA ASP A 96 -6.16 -5.64 8.86
C ASP A 96 -4.98 -6.47 9.38
N SER A 97 -4.47 -7.38 8.55
CA SER A 97 -3.29 -8.19 8.89
C SER A 97 -2.04 -7.32 9.00
N LEU A 98 -1.89 -6.35 8.10
CA LEU A 98 -0.79 -5.39 8.15
C LEU A 98 -0.89 -4.48 9.37
N ILE A 99 -2.06 -3.97 9.70
CA ILE A 99 -2.31 -3.17 10.91
C ILE A 99 -1.93 -3.96 12.17
N SER A 100 -2.36 -5.22 12.26
CA SER A 100 -1.98 -6.11 13.37
C SER A 100 -0.46 -6.31 13.46
N ALA A 101 0.22 -6.50 12.32
CA ALA A 101 1.68 -6.62 12.28
C ALA A 101 2.38 -5.33 12.75
N ILE A 102 1.85 -4.16 12.37
CA ILE A 102 2.35 -2.86 12.87
C ILE A 102 2.19 -2.75 14.38
N ASP A 103 1.05 -3.13 14.95
CA ASP A 103 0.85 -3.08 16.39
C ASP A 103 1.83 -3.98 17.15
N ILE A 104 2.15 -5.16 16.60
CA ILE A 104 3.18 -6.05 17.13
C ILE A 104 4.54 -5.32 17.12
N VAL A 105 4.95 -4.76 15.98
CA VAL A 105 6.21 -4.01 15.88
C VAL A 105 6.24 -2.86 16.87
N MET A 106 5.20 -2.02 16.89
CA MET A 106 5.14 -0.84 17.76
C MET A 106 5.19 -1.22 19.24
N SER A 107 4.53 -2.31 19.65
CA SER A 107 4.59 -2.79 21.04
C SER A 107 6.00 -3.16 21.49
N LYS A 108 6.82 -3.68 20.58
CA LYS A 108 8.20 -4.09 20.87
C LYS A 108 9.17 -2.89 20.87
N ILE A 109 9.08 -2.02 19.87
CA ILE A 109 10.02 -0.92 19.71
C ILE A 109 9.76 0.24 20.70
N LEU A 110 8.50 0.53 21.03
CA LEU A 110 8.16 1.65 21.92
C LEU A 110 8.48 1.38 23.40
N GLY A 111 8.73 0.12 23.77
CA GLY A 111 9.17 -0.27 25.11
C GLY A 111 10.61 0.15 25.47
N SER A 112 11.43 0.58 24.50
CA SER A 112 12.82 0.97 24.71
C SER A 112 13.01 2.48 24.55
N ILE A 113 13.67 3.12 25.53
CA ILE A 113 13.91 4.57 25.49
C ILE A 113 15.04 4.93 24.49
N ASN A 114 16.08 4.09 24.38
CA ASN A 114 17.29 4.44 23.63
C ASN A 114 17.24 4.06 22.14
N THR A 115 16.53 3.00 21.81
CA THR A 115 16.53 2.43 20.44
C THR A 115 15.25 2.68 19.67
N ASN A 116 14.17 3.09 20.36
CA ASN A 116 12.83 3.25 19.78
C ASN A 116 12.81 4.19 18.56
N LYS A 117 13.53 5.30 18.62
CA LYS A 117 13.58 6.29 17.54
C LYS A 117 14.10 5.68 16.23
N VAL A 118 15.21 4.95 16.29
CA VAL A 118 15.88 4.36 15.12
C VAL A 118 14.98 3.31 14.46
N TYR A 119 14.38 2.44 15.26
CA TYR A 119 13.45 1.43 14.74
C TYR A 119 12.17 2.04 14.19
N PHE A 120 11.65 3.06 14.85
CA PHE A 120 10.47 3.79 14.37
C PHE A 120 10.74 4.47 13.03
N GLU A 121 11.87 5.20 12.89
CA GLU A 121 12.27 5.84 11.64
C GLU A 121 12.42 4.81 10.50
N PHE A 122 12.97 3.63 10.81
CA PHE A 122 13.03 2.53 9.86
C PHE A 122 11.64 2.06 9.42
N CYS A 123 10.71 1.85 10.36
CA CYS A 123 9.33 1.47 10.06
C CYS A 123 8.65 2.54 9.20
N MET A 124 8.80 3.82 9.56
CA MET A 124 8.23 4.91 8.78
C MET A 124 8.78 4.96 7.35
N LYS A 125 10.07 4.70 7.15
CA LYS A 125 10.69 4.60 5.83
C LYS A 125 10.09 3.44 5.01
N LEU A 126 9.85 2.29 5.61
CA LEU A 126 9.23 1.15 4.93
C LEU A 126 7.80 1.46 4.50
N ILE A 127 6.96 1.95 5.41
CA ILE A 127 5.53 2.17 5.14
C ILE A 127 5.27 3.43 4.30
N SER A 128 6.23 4.34 4.18
CA SER A 128 6.17 5.51 3.29
C SER A 128 6.64 5.20 1.86
N SER A 129 7.06 3.98 1.58
CA SER A 129 7.46 3.57 0.23
C SER A 129 6.25 3.59 -0.71
N PRO A 130 6.39 4.09 -1.96
CA PRO A 130 5.28 4.16 -2.92
C PRO A 130 4.82 2.79 -3.45
N ARG A 131 5.43 1.70 -3.03
CA ARG A 131 5.11 0.31 -3.38
C ARG A 131 5.16 -0.52 -2.10
N PRO A 132 4.29 -1.43 -1.86
CA PRO A 132 3.15 -2.05 -2.47
C PRO A 132 1.78 -1.59 -1.93
N LYS A 133 0.74 -2.20 -2.45
CA LYS A 133 -0.69 -2.06 -2.13
C LYS A 133 -0.90 -2.12 -0.60
N TYR A 134 -1.67 -1.22 -0.02
CA TYR A 134 -1.98 -1.12 1.42
C TYR A 134 -0.92 -0.48 2.34
N LEU A 135 0.29 -0.11 1.89
CA LEU A 135 1.22 0.63 2.76
C LEU A 135 0.67 1.99 3.20
N GLU A 136 -0.16 2.62 2.37
CA GLU A 136 -0.83 3.86 2.76
C GLU A 136 -1.79 3.66 3.94
N ASN A 137 -2.50 2.51 4.00
CA ASN A 137 -3.32 2.15 5.17
C ASN A 137 -2.46 2.08 6.44
N ALA A 138 -1.27 1.47 6.33
CA ALA A 138 -0.31 1.39 7.41
C ALA A 138 0.18 2.78 7.85
N LEU A 139 0.53 3.63 6.89
CA LEU A 139 0.98 5.00 7.16
C LEU A 139 -0.11 5.80 7.88
N VAL A 140 -1.32 5.80 7.34
CA VAL A 140 -2.47 6.47 7.97
C VAL A 140 -2.70 5.93 9.38
N TYR A 141 -2.67 4.61 9.56
CA TYR A 141 -2.85 3.98 10.86
C TYR A 141 -1.80 4.43 11.87
N VAL A 142 -0.52 4.39 11.51
CA VAL A 142 0.59 4.81 12.41
C VAL A 142 0.45 6.29 12.77
N VAL A 143 0.21 7.14 11.81
CA VAL A 143 0.08 8.59 12.09
C VAL A 143 -1.12 8.87 13.00
N ARG A 144 -2.28 8.28 12.75
CA ARG A 144 -3.51 8.47 13.57
C ARG A 144 -3.37 7.88 14.97
N ASN A 145 -2.82 6.68 15.10
CA ASN A 145 -2.86 5.94 16.36
C ASN A 145 -1.60 6.06 17.23
N TYR A 146 -0.50 6.50 16.65
CA TYR A 146 0.76 6.61 17.38
C TYR A 146 1.29 8.05 17.42
N ILE A 147 1.36 8.75 16.29
CA ILE A 147 1.89 10.12 16.24
C ILE A 147 0.86 11.10 16.79
N GLN A 148 -0.34 11.17 16.21
CA GLN A 148 -1.37 12.13 16.59
C GLN A 148 -1.86 11.94 18.03
N LYS A 149 -1.89 10.69 18.53
CA LYS A 149 -2.23 10.38 19.94
C LYS A 149 -1.07 10.61 20.92
N GLY A 150 0.07 11.12 20.46
CA GLY A 150 1.20 11.46 21.32
C GLY A 150 1.93 10.26 21.94
N LYS A 151 1.76 9.04 21.40
CA LYS A 151 2.50 7.85 21.87
C LYS A 151 3.98 7.92 21.49
N ILE A 152 4.35 8.78 20.56
CA ILE A 152 5.70 9.03 20.06
C ILE A 152 6.13 10.41 20.59
N ASN A 153 6.77 10.45 21.75
CA ASN A 153 7.03 11.68 22.49
C ASN A 153 8.23 12.49 22.00
N TRP A 154 9.09 11.94 21.12
CA TRP A 154 10.25 12.64 20.56
C TRP A 154 9.98 13.32 19.21
N ILE A 155 8.82 13.11 18.60
CA ILE A 155 8.43 13.82 17.38
C ILE A 155 8.03 15.25 17.77
N GLN A 156 8.64 16.22 17.09
CA GLN A 156 8.30 17.62 17.32
C GLN A 156 6.87 17.92 16.83
N LYS A 157 6.23 18.89 17.44
CA LYS A 157 4.84 19.26 17.10
C LYS A 157 4.67 19.68 15.63
N SER A 158 5.68 20.37 15.08
CA SER A 158 5.72 20.73 13.65
C SER A 158 5.70 19.52 12.73
N ASP A 159 6.51 18.50 13.05
CA ASP A 159 6.62 17.28 12.24
C ASP A 159 5.36 16.44 12.37
N SER A 160 4.81 16.33 13.59
CA SER A 160 3.53 15.69 13.83
C SER A 160 2.42 16.33 13.00
N LEU A 161 2.35 17.65 12.94
CA LEU A 161 1.37 18.37 12.13
C LEU A 161 1.58 18.10 10.64
N SER A 162 2.82 18.06 10.17
CA SER A 162 3.17 17.74 8.78
C SER A 162 2.71 16.34 8.39
N PHE A 163 2.93 15.33 9.26
CA PHE A 163 2.41 13.97 9.06
C PHE A 163 0.89 13.96 8.95
N VAL A 164 0.20 14.63 9.89
CA VAL A 164 -1.28 14.69 9.89
C VAL A 164 -1.79 15.34 8.61
N THR A 165 -1.24 16.50 8.22
CA THR A 165 -1.64 17.20 6.99
C THR A 165 -1.42 16.33 5.74
N ASN A 166 -0.37 15.51 5.72
CA ASN A 166 -0.10 14.62 4.60
C ASN A 166 -1.14 13.49 4.54
N ILE A 167 -1.44 12.82 5.66
CA ILE A 167 -2.41 11.72 5.66
C ILE A 167 -3.84 12.19 5.44
N ASP A 168 -4.20 13.44 5.81
CA ASP A 168 -5.51 14.03 5.51
C ASP A 168 -5.84 14.05 4.01
N LYS A 169 -4.80 14.12 3.16
CA LYS A 169 -4.94 14.03 1.70
C LYS A 169 -4.99 12.58 1.19
N ILE A 170 -4.38 11.64 1.91
CA ILE A 170 -4.26 10.23 1.50
C ILE A 170 -5.46 9.41 1.97
N GLU A 171 -5.91 9.65 3.21
CA GLU A 171 -6.92 8.81 3.88
C GLU A 171 -8.25 8.70 3.12
N PRO A 172 -8.80 9.77 2.49
CA PRO A 172 -10.00 9.67 1.67
C PRO A 172 -9.82 8.80 0.42
N LEU A 173 -8.58 8.59 -0.02
CA LEU A 173 -8.21 7.89 -1.24
C LEU A 173 -7.64 6.49 -0.98
N LEU A 174 -7.79 5.94 0.21
CA LEU A 174 -7.40 4.58 0.50
C LEU A 174 -8.25 3.59 -0.29
N LEU A 175 -7.67 2.44 -0.63
CA LEU A 175 -8.39 1.36 -1.31
C LEU A 175 -9.64 0.95 -0.51
N GLY A 176 -10.76 0.76 -1.20
CA GLY A 176 -12.07 0.47 -0.61
C GLY A 176 -12.85 1.71 -0.13
N ARG A 177 -12.22 2.89 -0.05
CA ARG A 177 -12.94 4.14 0.24
C ARG A 177 -13.71 4.61 -0.99
N THR A 178 -14.81 5.31 -0.77
CA THR A 178 -15.56 5.95 -1.85
C THR A 178 -14.77 7.14 -2.38
N ALA A 179 -14.49 7.11 -3.68
CA ALA A 179 -13.79 8.18 -4.36
C ALA A 179 -14.60 9.49 -4.28
N PRO A 180 -13.96 10.63 -4.05
CA PRO A 180 -14.65 11.91 -4.06
C PRO A 180 -15.17 12.21 -5.47
N ASP A 181 -16.47 12.56 -5.56
CA ASP A 181 -17.04 12.97 -6.84
C ASP A 181 -16.69 14.43 -7.14
N PHE A 182 -16.71 14.79 -8.41
CA PHE A 182 -16.37 16.13 -8.86
C PHE A 182 -17.23 16.54 -10.07
N VAL A 183 -17.31 17.85 -10.32
CA VAL A 183 -18.02 18.43 -11.45
C VAL A 183 -17.01 19.13 -12.35
N MET A 184 -17.01 18.78 -13.63
CA MET A 184 -16.21 19.44 -14.66
C MET A 184 -17.03 19.64 -15.92
N THR A 185 -16.48 20.33 -16.87
CA THR A 185 -17.14 20.70 -18.13
C THR A 185 -16.85 19.64 -19.20
N ASN A 186 -17.88 19.24 -19.96
CA ASN A 186 -17.75 18.38 -21.12
C ASN A 186 -17.42 19.19 -22.40
N LYS A 187 -17.27 18.51 -23.53
CA LYS A 187 -16.96 19.14 -24.83
C LYS A 187 -18.00 20.12 -25.33
N ASN A 188 -19.25 20.03 -24.83
CA ASN A 188 -20.35 20.93 -25.22
C ASN A 188 -20.43 22.17 -24.31
N GLY A 189 -19.54 22.30 -23.32
CA GLY A 189 -19.56 23.38 -22.34
C GLY A 189 -20.53 23.15 -21.17
N GLU A 190 -21.09 21.94 -21.02
CA GLU A 190 -22.02 21.60 -19.94
C GLU A 190 -21.27 21.08 -18.72
N HIS A 191 -21.69 21.53 -17.54
CA HIS A 191 -21.17 21.01 -16.27
C HIS A 191 -21.82 19.66 -15.95
N GLU A 192 -21.00 18.64 -15.73
CA GLU A 192 -21.48 17.32 -15.35
C GLU A 192 -20.67 16.71 -14.21
N ARG A 193 -21.36 15.90 -13.40
CA ARG A 193 -20.72 15.12 -12.34
C ARG A 193 -20.01 13.89 -12.95
N ALA A 194 -18.81 13.63 -12.48
CA ALA A 194 -17.98 12.58 -13.06
C ALA A 194 -18.49 11.17 -12.72
N LEU A 195 -18.96 10.93 -11.50
CA LEU A 195 -19.19 9.58 -10.98
C LEU A 195 -20.67 9.15 -10.90
N LEU A 196 -21.58 9.78 -11.68
CA LEU A 196 -23.02 9.49 -11.64
C LEU A 196 -23.44 8.20 -12.35
N SER A 197 -22.63 7.63 -13.23
CA SER A 197 -23.04 6.48 -14.03
C SER A 197 -23.23 5.21 -13.19
N ASP A 198 -24.12 4.32 -13.65
CA ASP A 198 -24.35 3.00 -13.06
C ASP A 198 -23.39 1.92 -13.59
N SER A 199 -22.31 2.34 -14.22
CA SER A 199 -21.30 1.42 -14.75
C SER A 199 -20.72 0.53 -13.66
N LEU A 200 -20.53 -0.74 -13.99
CA LEU A 200 -19.95 -1.74 -13.08
C LEU A 200 -18.54 -1.34 -12.62
N VAL A 201 -17.77 -0.81 -13.56
CA VAL A 201 -16.41 -0.29 -13.32
C VAL A 201 -16.28 1.08 -13.95
N LYS A 202 -15.67 2.01 -13.22
CA LYS A 202 -15.28 3.31 -13.74
C LYS A 202 -13.76 3.44 -13.71
N VAL A 203 -13.19 3.87 -14.81
CA VAL A 203 -11.76 4.14 -14.98
C VAL A 203 -11.57 5.63 -15.13
N LEU A 204 -10.97 6.28 -14.15
CA LEU A 204 -10.59 7.68 -14.23
C LEU A 204 -9.15 7.78 -14.75
N TYR A 205 -8.96 8.49 -15.83
CA TYR A 205 -7.66 8.82 -16.38
C TYR A 205 -7.41 10.31 -16.23
N PHE A 206 -6.38 10.67 -15.49
CA PHE A 206 -5.93 12.04 -15.33
C PHE A 206 -4.72 12.28 -16.23
N GLY A 207 -4.84 13.27 -17.11
CA GLY A 207 -3.79 13.60 -18.07
C GLY A 207 -3.78 15.06 -18.46
N GLU A 208 -2.78 15.46 -19.23
CA GLU A 208 -2.61 16.79 -19.79
C GLU A 208 -2.32 16.70 -21.29
N TYR A 209 -2.74 17.69 -22.06
CA TYR A 209 -2.56 17.66 -23.52
C TYR A 209 -1.07 17.75 -23.93
N ASN A 210 -0.22 18.37 -23.12
CA ASN A 210 1.22 18.57 -23.37
C ASN A 210 2.12 17.62 -22.56
N CYS A 211 1.57 16.54 -22.04
CA CYS A 211 2.27 15.56 -21.22
C CYS A 211 2.80 14.42 -22.10
N ALA A 212 4.09 14.38 -22.35
CA ALA A 212 4.71 13.34 -23.19
C ALA A 212 4.45 11.90 -22.67
N PRO A 213 4.56 11.57 -21.35
CA PRO A 213 4.24 10.24 -20.86
C PRO A 213 2.74 9.92 -20.88
N CYS A 214 1.84 10.91 -21.03
CA CYS A 214 0.41 10.70 -21.13
C CYS A 214 -0.02 10.09 -22.47
N GLN A 215 0.68 10.42 -23.55
CA GLN A 215 0.34 9.97 -24.92
C GLN A 215 0.26 8.45 -25.05
N PRO A 216 1.28 7.64 -24.67
CA PRO A 216 1.20 6.20 -24.78
C PRO A 216 0.12 5.58 -23.87
N VAL A 217 -0.16 6.20 -22.73
CA VAL A 217 -1.23 5.74 -21.85
C VAL A 217 -2.60 6.02 -22.44
N LEU A 218 -2.81 7.19 -23.04
CA LEU A 218 -4.05 7.51 -23.75
C LEU A 218 -4.30 6.52 -24.90
N MET A 219 -3.29 6.23 -25.73
CA MET A 219 -3.42 5.25 -26.82
C MET A 219 -3.84 3.87 -26.28
N GLY A 220 -3.18 3.38 -25.24
CA GLY A 220 -3.57 2.10 -24.61
C GLY A 220 -4.96 2.13 -23.97
N LEU A 221 -5.45 3.29 -23.54
CA LEU A 221 -6.82 3.44 -23.03
C LEU A 221 -7.87 3.45 -24.16
N LEU A 222 -7.53 3.88 -25.38
CA LEU A 222 -8.41 3.74 -26.54
C LEU A 222 -8.60 2.25 -26.87
N ASP A 223 -7.51 1.47 -26.94
CA ASP A 223 -7.57 0.02 -27.12
C ASP A 223 -8.36 -0.66 -25.99
N PHE A 224 -8.12 -0.24 -24.75
CA PHE A 224 -8.86 -0.73 -23.60
C PHE A 224 -10.36 -0.42 -23.71
N TYR A 225 -10.72 0.79 -24.05
CA TYR A 225 -12.12 1.22 -24.22
C TYR A 225 -12.84 0.39 -25.26
N ASP A 226 -12.23 0.14 -26.41
CA ASP A 226 -12.83 -0.67 -27.47
C ASP A 226 -13.14 -2.10 -27.04
N ILE A 227 -12.32 -2.69 -26.16
CA ILE A 227 -12.53 -4.03 -25.58
C ILE A 227 -13.65 -4.05 -24.54
N TYR A 228 -13.82 -2.97 -23.77
CA TYR A 228 -14.66 -2.99 -22.58
C TYR A 228 -15.94 -2.14 -22.64
N LYS A 229 -16.11 -1.27 -23.64
CA LYS A 229 -17.28 -0.35 -23.78
C LYS A 229 -18.65 -1.04 -23.70
N PHE A 230 -18.75 -2.31 -24.09
CA PHE A 230 -19.98 -3.10 -24.02
C PHE A 230 -20.07 -4.00 -22.78
N LYS A 231 -19.15 -3.88 -21.81
CA LYS A 231 -19.07 -4.70 -20.60
C LYS A 231 -19.39 -3.91 -19.33
N HIS A 232 -20.20 -2.85 -19.45
CA HIS A 232 -20.52 -1.94 -18.35
C HIS A 232 -19.27 -1.33 -17.68
N VAL A 233 -18.23 -1.04 -18.47
CA VAL A 233 -17.03 -0.33 -18.05
C VAL A 233 -17.03 1.05 -18.70
N GLU A 234 -16.97 2.08 -17.87
CA GLU A 234 -16.87 3.46 -18.31
C GLU A 234 -15.42 3.94 -18.16
N VAL A 235 -14.92 4.64 -19.18
CA VAL A 235 -13.66 5.38 -19.10
C VAL A 235 -13.98 6.87 -19.08
N ILE A 236 -13.37 7.61 -18.16
CA ILE A 236 -13.54 9.04 -17.98
C ILE A 236 -12.17 9.68 -18.03
N GLY A 237 -11.87 10.40 -19.10
CA GLY A 237 -10.67 11.23 -19.22
C GLY A 237 -10.88 12.55 -18.50
N VAL A 238 -9.94 12.95 -17.69
CA VAL A 238 -9.90 14.20 -16.94
C VAL A 238 -8.64 14.95 -17.36
N CYS A 239 -8.81 16.04 -18.07
CA CYS A 239 -7.70 16.92 -18.40
C CYS A 239 -7.49 17.94 -17.28
N SER A 240 -6.31 17.97 -16.71
CA SER A 240 -5.95 18.81 -15.56
C SER A 240 -5.40 20.18 -15.93
N ASN A 241 -5.25 20.46 -17.21
CA ASN A 241 -4.86 21.79 -17.66
C ASN A 241 -5.93 22.85 -17.30
N THR A 242 -5.48 24.07 -16.99
CA THR A 242 -6.33 25.19 -16.58
C THR A 242 -6.21 26.36 -17.55
N GLY A 243 -7.08 27.36 -17.43
CA GLY A 243 -7.10 28.59 -18.25
C GLY A 243 -7.17 28.29 -19.74
N GLU A 244 -6.42 29.03 -20.54
CA GLU A 244 -6.38 28.86 -22.00
C GLU A 244 -5.87 27.47 -22.44
N ALA A 245 -5.03 26.84 -21.66
CA ALA A 245 -4.54 25.47 -21.92
C ALA A 245 -5.66 24.42 -21.87
N CYS A 246 -6.71 24.65 -21.12
CA CYS A 246 -7.88 23.77 -21.04
C CYS A 246 -8.59 23.61 -22.38
N LYS A 247 -8.67 24.68 -23.19
CA LYS A 247 -9.28 24.61 -24.54
C LYS A 247 -8.56 23.61 -25.45
N LYS A 248 -7.25 23.44 -25.27
CA LYS A 248 -6.45 22.48 -26.02
C LYS A 248 -6.72 21.03 -25.61
N CYS A 249 -7.28 20.79 -24.43
CA CYS A 249 -7.61 19.45 -23.96
C CYS A 249 -8.64 18.75 -24.86
N PHE A 250 -9.72 19.47 -25.22
CA PHE A 250 -10.74 18.92 -26.11
C PHE A 250 -10.23 18.73 -27.52
N GLN A 251 -9.44 19.70 -28.05
CA GLN A 251 -8.77 19.57 -29.34
C GLN A 251 -7.83 18.35 -29.37
N TYR A 252 -7.10 18.13 -28.28
CA TYR A 252 -6.22 16.97 -28.12
C TYR A 252 -7.02 15.66 -28.09
N ALA A 253 -8.12 15.61 -27.35
CA ALA A 253 -8.99 14.45 -27.32
C ALA A 253 -9.59 14.15 -28.70
N GLU A 254 -10.04 15.16 -29.44
CA GLU A 254 -10.57 15.03 -30.79
C GLU A 254 -9.51 14.56 -31.78
N ALA A 255 -8.33 15.17 -31.76
CA ALA A 255 -7.20 14.80 -32.63
C ALA A 255 -6.73 13.35 -32.41
N ASN A 256 -6.91 12.81 -31.20
CA ASN A 256 -6.59 11.42 -30.86
C ASN A 256 -7.81 10.47 -30.95
N LEU A 257 -8.94 10.94 -31.51
CA LEU A 257 -10.17 10.14 -31.70
C LEU A 257 -10.71 9.51 -30.41
N VAL A 258 -10.63 10.25 -29.28
CA VAL A 258 -11.14 9.81 -28.00
C VAL A 258 -12.68 9.65 -28.06
N GLN A 259 -13.17 8.43 -27.88
CA GLN A 259 -14.60 8.10 -27.95
C GLN A 259 -15.25 8.00 -26.58
N PHE A 260 -14.46 7.88 -25.51
CA PHE A 260 -14.96 7.87 -24.16
C PHE A 260 -15.17 9.30 -23.62
N ARG A 261 -15.89 9.40 -22.53
CA ARG A 261 -16.22 10.66 -21.86
C ARG A 261 -14.96 11.40 -21.46
N PHE A 262 -14.84 12.66 -21.83
CA PHE A 262 -13.66 13.48 -21.59
C PHE A 262 -14.07 14.80 -20.98
N LEU A 263 -13.50 15.12 -19.82
CA LEU A 263 -13.83 16.28 -19.02
C LEU A 263 -12.62 17.19 -18.87
N ALA A 264 -12.86 18.49 -18.93
CA ALA A 264 -11.86 19.51 -18.69
C ALA A 264 -12.53 20.76 -18.13
N ASP A 265 -11.87 21.48 -17.24
CA ASP A 265 -12.42 22.70 -16.67
C ASP A 265 -11.31 23.72 -16.44
N PRO A 266 -11.43 24.95 -17.00
CA PRO A 266 -10.40 25.95 -16.92
C PRO A 266 -10.09 26.44 -15.50
N GLU A 267 -11.02 26.29 -14.58
CA GLU A 267 -10.89 26.74 -13.19
C GLU A 267 -10.64 25.59 -12.22
N LYS A 268 -11.22 24.41 -12.49
CA LYS A 268 -11.29 23.30 -11.52
C LYS A 268 -10.24 22.19 -11.76
N GLY A 269 -9.51 22.20 -12.87
CA GLY A 269 -8.55 21.14 -13.19
C GLY A 269 -7.55 20.87 -12.06
N LEU A 270 -6.95 21.92 -11.50
CA LEU A 270 -5.99 21.79 -10.40
C LEU A 270 -6.65 21.33 -9.08
N ASP A 271 -7.90 21.70 -8.82
CA ASP A 271 -8.59 21.30 -7.59
C ASP A 271 -8.94 19.82 -7.60
N VAL A 272 -9.31 19.27 -8.75
CA VAL A 272 -9.52 17.83 -8.93
C VAL A 272 -8.21 17.06 -8.72
N LEU A 273 -7.08 17.55 -9.23
CA LEU A 273 -5.77 16.95 -8.95
C LEU A 273 -5.44 16.93 -7.46
N LYS A 274 -5.69 18.03 -6.75
CA LYS A 274 -5.49 18.11 -5.30
C LYS A 274 -6.42 17.14 -4.56
N GLN A 275 -7.70 17.07 -4.96
CA GLN A 275 -8.70 16.18 -4.37
C GLN A 275 -8.32 14.71 -4.51
N TYR A 276 -7.70 14.33 -5.63
CA TYR A 276 -7.19 12.98 -5.87
C TYR A 276 -5.71 12.79 -5.50
N ASN A 277 -5.10 13.78 -4.83
CA ASN A 277 -3.69 13.78 -4.42
C ASN A 277 -2.74 13.38 -5.56
N ILE A 278 -2.99 13.89 -6.78
CA ILE A 278 -2.22 13.61 -7.97
C ILE A 278 -1.10 14.64 -8.10
N ASN A 279 0.15 14.17 -8.00
CA ASN A 279 1.33 15.00 -8.08
C ASN A 279 2.00 14.94 -9.45
N SER A 280 1.62 13.98 -10.29
CA SER A 280 2.13 13.80 -11.65
C SER A 280 1.11 13.10 -12.53
N THR A 281 1.08 13.47 -13.82
CA THR A 281 0.31 12.81 -14.86
C THR A 281 1.21 11.93 -15.73
N PRO A 282 0.71 10.82 -16.29
CA PRO A 282 -0.64 10.32 -16.17
C PRO A 282 -0.91 9.59 -14.84
N ALA A 283 -2.17 9.61 -14.35
CA ALA A 283 -2.60 8.81 -13.26
C ALA A 283 -3.92 8.08 -13.61
N ILE A 284 -4.06 6.83 -13.16
CA ILE A 284 -5.25 6.00 -13.39
C ILE A 284 -5.83 5.56 -12.04
N PHE A 285 -7.14 5.76 -11.87
CA PHE A 285 -7.94 5.21 -10.78
C PHE A 285 -8.98 4.25 -11.34
N VAL A 286 -9.24 3.16 -10.62
CA VAL A 286 -10.29 2.19 -10.96
C VAL A 286 -11.26 2.13 -9.79
N LEU A 287 -12.55 2.34 -10.08
CA LEU A 287 -13.62 2.33 -9.10
C LEU A 287 -14.61 1.22 -9.44
N ASN A 288 -15.25 0.64 -8.41
CA ASN A 288 -16.37 -0.27 -8.59
C ASN A 288 -17.70 0.49 -8.79
N LYS A 289 -18.79 -0.25 -8.92
CA LYS A 289 -20.14 0.30 -9.09
C LYS A 289 -20.51 1.31 -8.00
N ASN A 290 -20.07 1.10 -6.77
CA ASN A 290 -20.36 1.97 -5.63
C ASN A 290 -19.34 3.11 -5.49
N ASN A 291 -18.56 3.39 -6.53
CA ASN A 291 -17.48 4.37 -6.56
C ASN A 291 -16.36 4.11 -5.53
N GLN A 292 -16.20 2.86 -5.05
CA GLN A 292 -15.10 2.51 -4.15
C GLN A 292 -13.82 2.27 -4.96
N ILE A 293 -12.71 2.78 -4.47
CA ILE A 293 -11.40 2.71 -5.13
C ILE A 293 -10.88 1.27 -5.06
N LEU A 294 -10.80 0.61 -6.21
CA LEU A 294 -10.22 -0.73 -6.38
C LEU A 294 -8.70 -0.68 -6.59
N ALA A 295 -8.25 0.34 -7.31
CA ALA A 295 -6.85 0.59 -7.59
C ALA A 295 -6.62 2.05 -7.94
N LYS A 296 -5.40 2.54 -7.72
CA LYS A 296 -4.97 3.90 -8.07
C LYS A 296 -3.50 3.94 -8.45
N ASN A 297 -3.12 4.92 -9.26
CA ASN A 297 -1.75 5.15 -9.74
C ASN A 297 -1.14 3.88 -10.37
N ILE A 298 -1.93 3.18 -11.16
CA ILE A 298 -1.57 1.93 -11.83
C ILE A 298 -1.26 2.13 -13.31
N GLY A 299 -0.49 1.22 -13.89
CA GLY A 299 -0.26 1.16 -15.33
C GLY A 299 -1.31 0.34 -16.07
N LEU A 300 -1.27 0.37 -17.40
CA LEU A 300 -2.24 -0.31 -18.26
C LEU A 300 -2.33 -1.82 -18.00
N GLN A 301 -1.20 -2.52 -17.79
CA GLN A 301 -1.22 -3.96 -17.54
C GLN A 301 -2.01 -4.32 -16.26
N GLU A 302 -1.86 -3.51 -15.21
CA GLU A 302 -2.60 -3.73 -13.97
C GLU A 302 -4.07 -3.33 -14.11
N LEU A 303 -4.38 -2.29 -14.89
CA LEU A 303 -5.74 -1.90 -15.24
C LEU A 303 -6.55 -3.08 -15.79
N TYR A 304 -6.02 -3.78 -16.80
CA TYR A 304 -6.67 -4.99 -17.35
C TYR A 304 -6.94 -6.05 -16.28
N LYS A 305 -5.97 -6.31 -15.39
CA LYS A 305 -6.12 -7.32 -14.32
C LYS A 305 -7.21 -6.94 -13.32
N VAL A 306 -7.22 -5.68 -12.87
CA VAL A 306 -8.19 -5.18 -11.88
C VAL A 306 -9.61 -5.21 -12.46
N VAL A 307 -9.78 -4.70 -13.67
CA VAL A 307 -11.10 -4.64 -14.32
C VAL A 307 -11.65 -6.03 -14.61
N ASN A 308 -10.83 -6.95 -15.14
CA ASN A 308 -11.26 -8.33 -15.37
C ASN A 308 -11.66 -9.03 -14.07
N LYS A 309 -10.90 -8.85 -12.99
CA LYS A 309 -11.23 -9.41 -11.68
C LYS A 309 -12.59 -8.93 -11.19
N GLU A 310 -12.87 -7.63 -11.31
CA GLU A 310 -14.12 -7.03 -10.87
C GLU A 310 -15.32 -7.54 -11.71
N ILE A 311 -15.17 -7.61 -13.04
CA ILE A 311 -16.21 -8.16 -13.94
C ILE A 311 -16.54 -9.62 -13.57
N ILE A 312 -15.49 -10.47 -13.39
CA ILE A 312 -15.68 -11.89 -13.05
C ILE A 312 -16.38 -12.05 -11.69
N SER A 313 -16.00 -11.21 -10.71
CA SER A 313 -16.59 -11.26 -9.37
C SER A 313 -18.09 -10.93 -9.40
N ASN A 314 -18.52 -10.01 -10.26
CA ASN A 314 -19.92 -9.60 -10.40
C ASN A 314 -20.72 -10.50 -11.37
N SER A 315 -20.06 -11.28 -12.23
CA SER A 315 -20.74 -12.25 -13.12
C SER A 315 -21.16 -13.54 -12.41
N LYS A 316 -20.74 -13.72 -11.16
CA LYS A 316 -21.06 -14.89 -10.32
C LYS A 316 -22.21 -14.63 -9.34
N LEU A 317 -22.75 -13.43 -9.34
CA LEU A 317 -23.94 -13.01 -8.59
C LEU A 317 -25.17 -12.97 -9.52
#